data_576a7a05db856f1a68c326d42edaee56
#
_entry.id   576a7a05db856f1a68c326d42edaee56
#
_cell.length_a   1.000
_cell.length_b   1.000
_cell.length_c   1.000
_cell.angle_alpha   90.00
_cell.angle_beta   90.00
_cell.angle_gamma   90.00
#
_symmetry.space_group_name_H-M   'P 1'
#
loop_
_entity.id
_entity.type
_entity.pdbx_description
1 polymer ?
#
loop_
_entity_poly.entity_id
_entity_poly.type
_entity_poly.pdbx_seq_one_letter_code
_entity_poly.pdbx_strand_id
1 'polypeptide(L)'
;MRVLTLADWYLPGARGGGVPRSIANLAARLGGEVEFHVVTRDRDVGAAEPYPGLEAGRWVPVGNARVLYLSGGPSAAVLRRAIGEARAEVLYLNSVFSRAFSIHPLLLWRAGMIPRLPVVLAPRGELNDGAMHTRTARKRAFLAAVRAAGLHRGVTWQASTALEAEEVRRWFGRGARIRVARDLPPAPGDDAEAPRRAKEAGVLRAVFLSRISPKKNLLGALEILDGVAGRVRLDVYGPVEDAAYWAACERRAASLPANVTVRYRGELAHEQVGAALREQDLFFFPTLGENYGHVVQEALLAGCPVLLSDTTPWRGLAERGVGWELPLHDAAGFRAVLEACARMGADEHAAMSARARRMGADEAAAADALADNLAVFREAAASRASAARPATPAPKAV
;
A
#
# COMPACT_ATOMS: atom_id res chain seq x y z
N MET A 1 -13.94 -18.69 7.19
CA MET A 1 -14.72 -17.63 6.53
C MET A 1 -14.19 -17.40 5.13
N ARG A 2 -15.08 -17.12 4.13
CA ARG A 2 -14.67 -16.96 2.74
C ARG A 2 -14.95 -15.54 2.26
N VAL A 3 -13.91 -14.89 1.73
CA VAL A 3 -13.95 -13.50 1.28
C VAL A 3 -13.70 -13.45 -0.23
N LEU A 4 -14.65 -12.89 -1.00
CA LEU A 4 -14.44 -12.57 -2.41
C LEU A 4 -13.85 -11.17 -2.52
N THR A 5 -12.61 -11.10 -2.95
CA THR A 5 -11.83 -9.86 -3.08
C THR A 5 -11.84 -9.41 -4.54
N LEU A 6 -12.18 -8.15 -4.78
CA LEU A 6 -12.08 -7.54 -6.10
C LEU A 6 -10.98 -6.48 -6.09
N ALA A 7 -10.06 -6.56 -7.05
CA ALA A 7 -8.97 -5.62 -7.23
C ALA A 7 -8.59 -5.49 -8.71
N ASP A 8 -8.17 -4.30 -9.14
CA ASP A 8 -7.74 -4.09 -10.52
C ASP A 8 -6.51 -4.94 -10.86
N TRP A 9 -5.58 -5.10 -9.92
CA TRP A 9 -4.34 -5.86 -10.08
C TRP A 9 -4.05 -6.74 -8.87
N TYR A 10 -3.46 -7.88 -9.12
CA TYR A 10 -2.96 -8.82 -8.12
C TYR A 10 -1.67 -9.48 -8.63
N LEU A 11 -1.09 -10.38 -7.85
CA LEU A 11 0.09 -11.14 -8.27
C LEU A 11 -0.18 -11.93 -9.57
N PRO A 12 0.80 -12.09 -10.48
CA PRO A 12 2.20 -11.75 -10.36
C PRO A 12 2.53 -10.27 -10.69
N GLY A 13 1.54 -9.41 -10.91
CA GLY A 13 1.73 -8.00 -11.27
C GLY A 13 2.54 -7.24 -10.23
N ALA A 14 3.56 -6.51 -10.70
CA ALA A 14 4.45 -5.72 -9.87
C ALA A 14 4.13 -4.21 -9.90
N ARG A 15 3.50 -3.73 -10.98
CA ARG A 15 3.26 -2.29 -11.22
C ARG A 15 2.01 -1.73 -10.55
N GLY A 16 1.16 -2.58 -10.00
CA GLY A 16 -0.07 -2.21 -9.28
C GLY A 16 0.15 -1.45 -7.95
N GLY A 17 1.38 -1.20 -7.58
CA GLY A 17 1.75 -0.51 -6.34
C GLY A 17 1.53 -1.36 -5.09
N GLY A 18 1.13 -0.71 -3.98
CA GLY A 18 0.97 -1.39 -2.70
C GLY A 18 -0.25 -2.31 -2.59
N VAL A 19 -1.30 -2.09 -3.41
CA VAL A 19 -2.58 -2.82 -3.28
C VAL A 19 -2.44 -4.33 -3.50
N PRO A 20 -1.79 -4.83 -4.57
CA PRO A 20 -1.56 -6.27 -4.74
C PRO A 20 -0.84 -6.90 -3.55
N ARG A 21 0.13 -6.20 -2.97
CA ARG A 21 0.88 -6.66 -1.79
C ARG A 21 0.03 -6.67 -0.54
N SER A 22 -0.73 -5.60 -0.28
CA SER A 22 -1.65 -5.56 0.87
C SER A 22 -2.60 -6.75 0.86
N ILE A 23 -3.16 -7.09 -0.31
CA ILE A 23 -4.07 -8.24 -0.45
C ILE A 23 -3.31 -9.57 -0.29
N ALA A 24 -2.13 -9.71 -0.89
CA ALA A 24 -1.33 -10.93 -0.78
C ALA A 24 -0.85 -11.18 0.66
N ASN A 25 -0.37 -10.13 1.34
CA ASN A 25 0.01 -10.21 2.75
C ASN A 25 -1.18 -10.57 3.63
N LEU A 26 -2.34 -9.95 3.38
CA LEU A 26 -3.57 -10.25 4.10
C LEU A 26 -3.96 -11.73 3.93
N ALA A 27 -3.91 -12.26 2.71
CA ALA A 27 -4.19 -13.66 2.42
C ALA A 27 -3.17 -14.61 3.07
N ALA A 28 -1.89 -14.25 3.04
CA ALA A 28 -0.82 -15.05 3.67
C ALA A 28 -0.96 -15.07 5.20
N ARG A 29 -1.25 -13.92 5.82
CA ARG A 29 -1.27 -13.76 7.27
C ARG A 29 -2.57 -14.25 7.93
N LEU A 30 -3.70 -14.19 7.22
CA LEU A 30 -5.02 -14.63 7.73
C LEU A 30 -5.47 -15.98 7.12
N GLY A 31 -4.65 -16.64 6.31
CA GLY A 31 -5.03 -17.83 5.54
C GLY A 31 -5.53 -19.02 6.38
N GLY A 32 -5.19 -19.08 7.67
CA GLY A 32 -5.73 -20.09 8.60
C GLY A 32 -7.19 -19.82 9.05
N GLU A 33 -7.66 -18.57 8.96
CA GLU A 33 -8.97 -18.12 9.44
C GLU A 33 -9.89 -17.69 8.29
N VAL A 34 -9.30 -17.16 7.21
CA VAL A 34 -9.99 -16.57 6.08
C VAL A 34 -9.46 -17.13 4.77
N GLU A 35 -10.35 -17.73 3.98
CA GLU A 35 -10.05 -18.18 2.63
C GLU A 35 -10.34 -17.04 1.64
N PHE A 36 -9.28 -16.54 0.99
CA PHE A 36 -9.37 -15.44 0.03
C PHE A 36 -9.52 -15.95 -1.39
N HIS A 37 -10.60 -15.48 -2.05
CA HIS A 37 -10.82 -15.63 -3.48
C HIS A 37 -10.70 -14.27 -4.15
N VAL A 38 -9.76 -14.12 -5.08
CA VAL A 38 -9.44 -12.82 -5.70
C VAL A 38 -9.90 -12.82 -7.16
N VAL A 39 -10.67 -11.82 -7.56
CA VAL A 39 -11.02 -11.57 -8.97
C VAL A 39 -10.26 -10.31 -9.41
N THR A 40 -9.46 -10.45 -10.47
CA THR A 40 -8.55 -9.41 -10.92
C THR A 40 -8.35 -9.45 -12.43
N ARG A 41 -7.56 -8.49 -12.98
CA ARG A 41 -7.16 -8.48 -14.39
C ARG A 41 -6.10 -9.54 -14.68
N ASP A 42 -6.07 -10.00 -15.92
CA ASP A 42 -5.08 -10.96 -16.43
C ASP A 42 -3.74 -10.32 -16.84
N ARG A 43 -3.57 -9.02 -16.61
CA ARG A 43 -2.39 -8.24 -17.05
C ARG A 43 -2.02 -7.15 -16.07
N ASP A 44 -0.77 -6.71 -16.12
CA ASP A 44 -0.26 -5.65 -15.26
C ASP A 44 -0.66 -4.24 -15.75
N VAL A 45 -0.39 -3.24 -14.94
CA VAL A 45 -0.63 -1.82 -15.25
C VAL A 45 0.06 -1.43 -16.56
N GLY A 46 -0.73 -0.98 -17.53
CA GLY A 46 -0.22 -0.52 -18.82
C GLY A 46 0.24 -1.63 -19.77
N ALA A 47 0.16 -2.91 -19.37
CA ALA A 47 0.50 -4.01 -20.26
C ALA A 47 -0.61 -4.27 -21.28
N ALA A 48 -0.23 -4.47 -22.54
CA ALA A 48 -1.16 -4.88 -23.61
C ALA A 48 -1.46 -6.37 -23.51
N GLU A 49 -0.47 -7.19 -23.16
CA GLU A 49 -0.55 -8.64 -23.12
C GLU A 49 -0.89 -9.18 -21.73
N PRO A 50 -1.61 -10.32 -21.64
CA PRO A 50 -1.83 -11.05 -20.40
C PRO A 50 -0.52 -11.55 -19.77
N TYR A 51 -0.57 -11.94 -18.50
CA TYR A 51 0.56 -12.61 -17.86
C TYR A 51 0.90 -13.92 -18.57
N PRO A 52 2.17 -14.23 -18.84
CA PRO A 52 2.58 -15.43 -19.53
C PRO A 52 2.10 -16.71 -18.82
N GLY A 53 1.59 -17.67 -19.59
CA GLY A 53 1.16 -18.97 -19.05
C GLY A 53 -0.11 -18.96 -18.20
N LEU A 54 -0.85 -17.86 -18.18
CA LEU A 54 -2.04 -17.69 -17.37
C LEU A 54 -3.32 -17.92 -18.20
N GLU A 55 -4.17 -18.83 -17.74
CA GLU A 55 -5.51 -19.05 -18.32
C GLU A 55 -6.55 -18.16 -17.65
N ALA A 56 -7.07 -17.17 -18.39
CA ALA A 56 -8.16 -16.34 -17.91
C ALA A 56 -9.49 -17.16 -17.77
N GLY A 57 -10.32 -16.76 -16.81
CA GLY A 57 -11.64 -17.36 -16.60
C GLY A 57 -11.66 -18.63 -15.75
N ARG A 58 -10.52 -19.08 -15.24
CA ARG A 58 -10.37 -20.22 -14.31
C ARG A 58 -9.76 -19.82 -12.99
N TRP A 59 -10.16 -20.48 -11.90
CA TRP A 59 -9.54 -20.31 -10.59
C TRP A 59 -8.19 -21.02 -10.53
N VAL A 60 -7.15 -20.29 -10.21
CA VAL A 60 -5.79 -20.82 -10.00
C VAL A 60 -5.30 -20.48 -8.60
N PRO A 61 -4.52 -21.34 -7.96
CA PRO A 61 -3.87 -21.01 -6.68
C PRO A 61 -2.71 -20.03 -6.91
N VAL A 62 -2.65 -18.96 -6.10
CA VAL A 62 -1.54 -18.00 -6.10
C VAL A 62 -1.24 -17.61 -4.65
N GLY A 63 -0.13 -18.08 -4.11
CA GLY A 63 0.16 -17.98 -2.68
C GLY A 63 -0.96 -18.60 -1.85
N ASN A 64 -1.48 -17.88 -0.87
CA ASN A 64 -2.57 -18.33 0.01
C ASN A 64 -3.96 -17.94 -0.50
N ALA A 65 -4.10 -17.53 -1.76
CA ALA A 65 -5.38 -17.16 -2.36
C ALA A 65 -5.70 -18.02 -3.58
N ARG A 66 -7.01 -18.12 -3.92
CA ARG A 66 -7.46 -18.59 -5.22
C ARG A 66 -7.80 -17.40 -6.08
N VAL A 67 -7.27 -17.34 -7.30
CA VAL A 67 -7.36 -16.15 -8.16
C VAL A 67 -8.09 -16.48 -9.45
N LEU A 68 -9.06 -15.65 -9.82
CA LEU A 68 -9.77 -15.66 -11.09
C LEU A 68 -9.32 -14.44 -11.90
N TYR A 69 -8.56 -14.67 -12.95
CA TYR A 69 -8.08 -13.62 -13.84
C TYR A 69 -9.08 -13.37 -14.96
N LEU A 70 -9.30 -12.09 -15.29
CA LEU A 70 -10.24 -11.66 -16.32
C LEU A 70 -9.57 -10.70 -17.30
N SER A 71 -9.86 -10.85 -18.59
CA SER A 71 -9.37 -9.93 -19.64
C SER A 71 -10.00 -8.53 -19.55
N GLY A 72 -11.09 -8.38 -18.80
CA GLY A 72 -11.79 -7.12 -18.56
C GLY A 72 -12.39 -7.02 -17.17
N GLY A 73 -13.32 -6.09 -16.96
CA GLY A 73 -14.05 -5.98 -15.70
C GLY A 73 -15.07 -7.11 -15.54
N PRO A 74 -15.41 -7.53 -14.30
CA PRO A 74 -16.36 -8.57 -14.03
C PRO A 74 -17.80 -8.14 -14.38
N SER A 75 -18.51 -8.94 -15.18
CA SER A 75 -19.94 -8.78 -15.42
C SER A 75 -20.77 -9.30 -14.23
N ALA A 76 -22.09 -9.01 -14.22
CA ALA A 76 -22.99 -9.55 -13.20
C ALA A 76 -23.00 -11.08 -13.19
N ALA A 77 -22.91 -11.72 -14.36
CA ALA A 77 -22.85 -13.18 -14.49
C ALA A 77 -21.56 -13.74 -13.89
N VAL A 78 -20.41 -13.13 -14.19
CA VAL A 78 -19.12 -13.53 -13.64
C VAL A 78 -19.12 -13.36 -12.11
N LEU A 79 -19.63 -12.24 -11.59
CA LEU A 79 -19.69 -12.01 -10.14
C LEU A 79 -20.62 -13.02 -9.45
N ARG A 80 -21.82 -13.30 -10.00
CA ARG A 80 -22.72 -14.32 -9.43
C ARG A 80 -22.06 -15.69 -9.38
N ARG A 81 -21.40 -16.09 -10.48
CA ARG A 81 -20.64 -17.35 -10.55
C ARG A 81 -19.52 -17.37 -9.51
N ALA A 82 -18.68 -16.33 -9.46
CA ALA A 82 -17.56 -16.26 -8.53
C ALA A 82 -18.02 -16.27 -7.06
N ILE A 83 -19.10 -15.56 -6.71
CA ILE A 83 -19.71 -15.57 -5.37
C ILE A 83 -20.18 -16.99 -5.02
N GLY A 84 -20.85 -17.69 -5.95
CA GLY A 84 -21.35 -19.05 -5.73
C GLY A 84 -20.22 -20.08 -5.59
N GLU A 85 -19.26 -20.06 -6.51
CA GLU A 85 -18.09 -20.97 -6.50
C GLU A 85 -17.23 -20.79 -5.25
N ALA A 86 -16.95 -19.53 -4.87
CA ALA A 86 -16.24 -19.21 -3.64
C ALA A 86 -17.09 -19.44 -2.38
N ARG A 87 -18.41 -19.61 -2.50
CA ARG A 87 -19.36 -19.57 -1.38
C ARG A 87 -19.06 -18.36 -0.47
N ALA A 88 -18.87 -17.19 -1.07
CA ALA A 88 -18.41 -16.00 -0.39
C ALA A 88 -19.40 -15.51 0.66
N GLU A 89 -18.88 -15.10 1.81
CA GLU A 89 -19.63 -14.55 2.92
C GLU A 89 -19.51 -13.02 2.99
N VAL A 90 -18.41 -12.48 2.45
CA VAL A 90 -18.10 -11.04 2.40
C VAL A 90 -17.57 -10.69 1.01
N LEU A 91 -17.97 -9.54 0.49
CA LEU A 91 -17.40 -8.92 -0.71
C LEU A 91 -16.39 -7.85 -0.28
N TYR A 92 -15.14 -7.98 -0.70
CA TYR A 92 -14.07 -7.06 -0.34
C TYR A 92 -13.57 -6.29 -1.57
N LEU A 93 -13.72 -4.97 -1.54
CA LEU A 93 -13.36 -4.06 -2.63
C LEU A 93 -12.10 -3.26 -2.27
N ASN A 94 -11.19 -3.09 -3.22
CA ASN A 94 -9.89 -2.46 -2.98
C ASN A 94 -9.63 -1.29 -3.93
N SER A 95 -10.42 -0.26 -3.84
CA SER A 95 -10.32 1.07 -4.46
C SER A 95 -11.65 1.80 -4.33
N VAL A 96 -11.63 3.12 -4.24
CA VAL A 96 -12.83 3.98 -4.33
C VAL A 96 -13.14 4.31 -5.79
N PHE A 97 -12.10 4.41 -6.63
CA PHE A 97 -12.21 4.92 -8.00
C PHE A 97 -12.20 3.84 -9.08
N SER A 98 -11.95 2.58 -8.75
CA SER A 98 -11.99 1.50 -9.74
C SER A 98 -13.38 1.36 -10.33
N ARG A 99 -13.52 1.68 -11.62
CA ARG A 99 -14.79 1.52 -12.32
C ARG A 99 -15.22 0.07 -12.42
N ALA A 100 -14.26 -0.82 -12.73
CA ALA A 100 -14.52 -2.21 -13.01
C ALA A 100 -14.64 -3.07 -11.74
N PHE A 101 -13.78 -2.83 -10.74
CA PHE A 101 -13.65 -3.73 -9.58
C PHE A 101 -14.24 -3.16 -8.28
N SER A 102 -14.78 -1.92 -8.31
CA SER A 102 -15.47 -1.35 -7.15
C SER A 102 -16.80 -0.71 -7.52
N ILE A 103 -16.83 0.27 -8.43
CA ILE A 103 -18.05 1.04 -8.74
C ILE A 103 -19.10 0.17 -9.42
N HIS A 104 -18.73 -0.54 -10.49
CA HIS A 104 -19.65 -1.44 -11.19
C HIS A 104 -20.17 -2.57 -10.28
N PRO A 105 -19.34 -3.30 -9.52
CA PRO A 105 -19.83 -4.26 -8.52
C PRO A 105 -20.77 -3.65 -7.47
N LEU A 106 -20.50 -2.43 -6.97
CA LEU A 106 -21.41 -1.74 -6.05
C LEU A 106 -22.75 -1.38 -6.68
N LEU A 107 -22.75 -0.94 -7.94
CA LEU A 107 -23.99 -0.68 -8.68
C LEU A 107 -24.82 -1.96 -8.85
N LEU A 108 -24.20 -3.06 -9.25
CA LEU A 108 -24.85 -4.36 -9.38
C LEU A 108 -25.38 -4.87 -8.02
N TRP A 109 -24.61 -4.69 -6.96
CA TRP A 109 -25.01 -5.03 -5.60
C TRP A 109 -26.21 -4.20 -5.13
N ARG A 110 -26.21 -2.89 -5.39
CA ARG A 110 -27.33 -1.99 -5.07
C ARG A 110 -28.59 -2.31 -5.85
N ALA A 111 -28.44 -2.64 -7.13
CA ALA A 111 -29.54 -3.04 -8.02
C ALA A 111 -30.09 -4.45 -7.71
N GLY A 112 -29.47 -5.21 -6.79
CA GLY A 112 -29.87 -6.60 -6.50
C GLY A 112 -29.53 -7.59 -7.63
N MET A 113 -28.66 -7.18 -8.56
CA MET A 113 -28.24 -8.03 -9.69
C MET A 113 -27.20 -9.08 -9.30
N ILE A 114 -26.58 -8.94 -8.14
CA ILE A 114 -25.72 -9.93 -7.49
C ILE A 114 -26.19 -10.15 -6.04
N PRO A 115 -25.85 -11.31 -5.41
CA PRO A 115 -26.22 -11.58 -4.02
C PRO A 115 -25.82 -10.44 -3.06
N ARG A 116 -26.72 -10.10 -2.16
CA ARG A 116 -26.48 -9.06 -1.14
C ARG A 116 -25.59 -9.57 -0.02
N LEU A 117 -24.29 -9.62 -0.29
CA LEU A 117 -23.26 -9.87 0.72
C LEU A 117 -22.95 -8.58 1.48
N PRO A 118 -22.46 -8.65 2.73
CA PRO A 118 -21.79 -7.56 3.37
C PRO A 118 -20.60 -7.09 2.51
N VAL A 119 -20.43 -5.77 2.39
CA VAL A 119 -19.37 -5.19 1.60
C VAL A 119 -18.38 -4.48 2.52
N VAL A 120 -17.12 -4.86 2.40
CA VAL A 120 -15.97 -4.13 2.95
C VAL A 120 -15.27 -3.40 1.80
N LEU A 121 -14.90 -2.15 2.00
CA LEU A 121 -14.16 -1.36 1.02
C LEU A 121 -12.95 -0.70 1.66
N ALA A 122 -11.77 -0.97 1.10
CA ALA A 122 -10.52 -0.32 1.47
C ALA A 122 -10.16 0.76 0.44
N PRO A 123 -10.03 2.05 0.86
CA PRO A 123 -9.68 3.15 -0.04
C PRO A 123 -8.25 3.09 -0.56
N ARG A 124 -7.34 2.46 0.18
CA ARG A 124 -5.93 2.28 -0.20
C ARG A 124 -5.19 3.59 -0.48
N GLY A 125 -5.46 4.63 0.34
CA GLY A 125 -4.82 5.93 0.24
C GLY A 125 -5.27 6.77 -0.97
N GLU A 126 -6.36 6.42 -1.62
CA GLU A 126 -6.88 7.17 -2.78
C GLU A 126 -7.58 8.48 -2.40
N LEU A 127 -7.96 8.64 -1.11
CA LEU A 127 -8.68 9.80 -0.61
C LEU A 127 -7.77 10.86 0.02
N ASN A 128 -6.46 10.58 0.17
CA ASN A 128 -5.53 11.52 0.77
C ASN A 128 -5.26 12.72 -0.14
N ASP A 129 -4.83 13.83 0.46
CA ASP A 129 -4.64 15.09 -0.27
C ASP A 129 -3.65 14.92 -1.44
N GLY A 130 -2.55 14.17 -1.26
CA GLY A 130 -1.59 13.88 -2.33
C GLY A 130 -2.19 13.12 -3.51
N ALA A 131 -3.06 12.14 -3.25
CA ALA A 131 -3.77 11.41 -4.31
C ALA A 131 -4.88 12.27 -4.95
N MET A 132 -5.47 13.19 -4.19
CA MET A 132 -6.54 14.07 -4.66
C MET A 132 -6.02 15.24 -5.48
N HIS A 133 -4.75 15.63 -5.38
CA HIS A 133 -4.17 16.70 -6.21
C HIS A 133 -4.21 16.39 -7.71
N THR A 134 -4.09 15.13 -8.10
CA THR A 134 -4.17 14.74 -9.51
C THR A 134 -5.64 14.67 -9.96
N ARG A 135 -6.01 15.40 -11.05
CA ARG A 135 -7.37 15.45 -11.60
C ARG A 135 -8.44 15.84 -10.55
N THR A 136 -8.12 16.77 -9.69
CA THR A 136 -8.89 17.17 -8.49
C THR A 136 -10.37 17.41 -8.76
N ALA A 137 -10.71 18.24 -9.76
CA ALA A 137 -12.10 18.60 -10.08
C ALA A 137 -12.94 17.35 -10.45
N ARG A 138 -12.41 16.46 -11.29
CA ARG A 138 -13.10 15.22 -11.70
C ARG A 138 -13.32 14.27 -10.53
N LYS A 139 -12.31 14.10 -9.66
CA LYS A 139 -12.43 13.25 -8.47
C LYS A 139 -13.44 13.80 -7.48
N ARG A 140 -13.41 15.11 -7.22
CA ARG A 140 -14.39 15.78 -6.34
C ARG A 140 -15.81 15.66 -6.86
N ALA A 141 -16.05 15.93 -8.15
CA ALA A 141 -17.35 15.78 -8.78
C ALA A 141 -17.86 14.33 -8.70
N PHE A 142 -16.98 13.36 -8.96
CA PHE A 142 -17.30 11.94 -8.83
C PHE A 142 -17.69 11.58 -7.37
N LEU A 143 -16.90 11.97 -6.37
CA LEU A 143 -17.21 11.72 -4.96
C LEU A 143 -18.52 12.36 -4.53
N ALA A 144 -18.81 13.58 -4.98
CA ALA A 144 -20.08 14.25 -4.72
C ALA A 144 -21.27 13.47 -5.34
N ALA A 145 -21.13 13.03 -6.59
CA ALA A 145 -22.17 12.26 -7.28
C ALA A 145 -22.45 10.91 -6.62
N VAL A 146 -21.40 10.11 -6.29
CA VAL A 146 -21.57 8.79 -5.66
C VAL A 146 -22.09 8.90 -4.23
N ARG A 147 -21.75 9.99 -3.53
CA ARG A 147 -22.29 10.30 -2.20
C ARG A 147 -23.78 10.67 -2.30
N ALA A 148 -24.17 11.55 -3.21
CA ALA A 148 -25.55 11.93 -3.45
C ALA A 148 -26.42 10.73 -3.85
N ALA A 149 -25.90 9.86 -4.71
CA ALA A 149 -26.55 8.60 -5.10
C ALA A 149 -26.59 7.57 -3.96
N GLY A 150 -25.92 7.81 -2.84
CA GLY A 150 -25.84 6.85 -1.72
C GLY A 150 -25.19 5.52 -2.10
N LEU A 151 -24.29 5.49 -3.10
CA LEU A 151 -23.70 4.26 -3.61
C LEU A 151 -23.00 3.45 -2.52
N HIS A 152 -22.34 4.12 -1.57
CA HIS A 152 -21.59 3.49 -0.47
C HIS A 152 -22.38 3.29 0.82
N ARG A 153 -23.73 3.50 0.81
CA ARG A 153 -24.55 3.25 2.00
C ARG A 153 -24.51 1.76 2.35
N GLY A 154 -24.25 1.44 3.62
CA GLY A 154 -24.17 0.07 4.11
C GLY A 154 -22.84 -0.64 3.85
N VAL A 155 -21.86 0.07 3.26
CA VAL A 155 -20.48 -0.42 3.14
C VAL A 155 -19.77 -0.22 4.48
N THR A 156 -18.96 -1.19 4.89
CA THR A 156 -17.98 -1.06 5.96
C THR A 156 -16.64 -0.64 5.34
N TRP A 157 -16.09 0.46 5.80
CA TRP A 157 -14.80 0.96 5.34
C TRP A 157 -13.69 0.35 6.19
N GLN A 158 -12.68 -0.21 5.54
CA GLN A 158 -11.41 -0.56 6.16
C GLN A 158 -10.40 0.56 5.89
N ALA A 159 -10.03 1.30 6.92
CA ALA A 159 -8.97 2.30 6.84
C ALA A 159 -7.68 1.72 7.40
N SER A 160 -6.56 1.91 6.71
CA SER A 160 -5.25 1.42 7.16
C SER A 160 -4.68 2.24 8.31
N THR A 161 -5.16 3.49 8.48
CA THR A 161 -4.70 4.42 9.52
C THR A 161 -5.86 5.27 10.03
N ALA A 162 -5.67 5.88 11.21
CA ALA A 162 -6.62 6.88 11.72
C ALA A 162 -6.77 8.07 10.76
N LEU A 163 -5.68 8.46 10.08
CA LEU A 163 -5.71 9.53 9.08
C LEU A 163 -6.61 9.17 7.90
N GLU A 164 -6.47 7.97 7.34
CA GLU A 164 -7.35 7.50 6.26
C GLU A 164 -8.81 7.40 6.71
N ALA A 165 -9.05 7.04 7.99
CA ALA A 165 -10.40 7.04 8.54
C ALA A 165 -11.01 8.46 8.57
N GLU A 166 -10.23 9.49 8.91
CA GLU A 166 -10.69 10.88 8.84
C GLU A 166 -10.93 11.34 7.40
N GLU A 167 -10.11 10.90 6.45
CA GLU A 167 -10.34 11.16 5.02
C GLU A 167 -11.66 10.55 4.54
N VAL A 168 -11.96 9.32 4.93
CA VAL A 168 -13.26 8.69 4.65
C VAL A 168 -14.40 9.50 5.27
N ARG A 169 -14.29 9.94 6.53
CA ARG A 169 -15.32 10.78 7.19
C ARG A 169 -15.52 12.12 6.47
N ARG A 170 -14.43 12.75 6.00
CA ARG A 170 -14.48 14.00 5.23
C ARG A 170 -15.31 13.84 3.97
N TRP A 171 -15.13 12.77 3.22
CA TRP A 171 -15.77 12.56 1.92
C TRP A 171 -17.15 11.91 2.02
N PHE A 172 -17.37 10.96 2.93
CA PHE A 172 -18.59 10.15 3.00
C PHE A 172 -19.46 10.47 4.23
N GLY A 173 -18.98 11.34 5.13
CA GLY A 173 -19.71 11.82 6.29
C GLY A 173 -19.44 11.03 7.57
N ARG A 174 -19.81 11.64 8.71
CA ARG A 174 -19.55 11.06 10.05
C ARG A 174 -20.30 9.75 10.32
N GLY A 175 -21.36 9.46 9.57
CA GLY A 175 -22.12 8.20 9.66
C GLY A 175 -21.50 7.02 8.92
N ALA A 176 -20.34 7.18 8.28
CA ALA A 176 -19.63 6.07 7.64
C ALA A 176 -19.20 5.04 8.68
N ARG A 177 -19.48 3.76 8.42
CA ARG A 177 -19.01 2.64 9.26
C ARG A 177 -17.54 2.39 8.93
N ILE A 178 -16.64 2.74 9.84
CA ILE A 178 -15.20 2.64 9.59
C ILE A 178 -14.57 1.75 10.66
N ARG A 179 -13.71 0.84 10.20
CA ARG A 179 -12.77 0.08 11.04
C ARG A 179 -11.34 0.44 10.63
N VAL A 180 -10.54 0.78 11.61
CA VAL A 180 -9.11 0.99 11.40
C VAL A 180 -8.44 -0.37 11.54
N ALA A 181 -7.82 -0.84 10.47
CA ALA A 181 -7.05 -2.07 10.44
C ALA A 181 -5.88 -1.85 9.49
N ARG A 182 -4.69 -1.68 10.06
CA ARG A 182 -3.48 -1.35 9.30
C ARG A 182 -3.10 -2.47 8.34
N ASP A 183 -2.48 -2.10 7.23
CA ASP A 183 -1.98 -3.07 6.27
C ASP A 183 -0.98 -4.02 6.93
N LEU A 184 -1.07 -5.30 6.61
CA LEU A 184 -0.16 -6.30 7.14
C LEU A 184 1.13 -6.33 6.32
N PRO A 185 2.30 -6.34 6.96
CA PRO A 185 3.56 -6.63 6.29
C PRO A 185 3.62 -8.12 5.87
N PRO A 186 4.57 -8.49 5.01
CA PRO A 186 4.83 -9.91 4.73
C PRO A 186 5.10 -10.66 6.02
N ALA A 187 4.88 -11.97 6.00
CA ALA A 187 5.33 -12.82 7.11
C ALA A 187 6.86 -12.67 7.27
N PRO A 188 7.38 -12.71 8.50
CA PRO A 188 8.82 -12.75 8.71
C PRO A 188 9.43 -13.89 7.89
N GLY A 189 10.41 -13.58 7.04
CA GLY A 189 11.15 -14.56 6.25
C GLY A 189 12.50 -14.87 6.89
N ASP A 190 13.14 -15.94 6.44
CA ASP A 190 14.47 -16.38 6.91
C ASP A 190 15.60 -15.41 6.56
N ASP A 191 15.36 -14.46 5.64
CA ASP A 191 16.34 -13.45 5.20
C ASP A 191 16.65 -12.36 6.23
N ALA A 192 15.99 -12.35 7.39
CA ALA A 192 16.16 -11.33 8.40
C ALA A 192 17.59 -11.27 8.98
N GLU A 193 18.35 -12.36 8.93
CA GLU A 193 19.71 -12.47 9.48
C GLU A 193 20.83 -12.26 8.42
N ALA A 194 20.48 -12.07 7.15
CA ALA A 194 21.47 -11.88 6.12
C ALA A 194 22.37 -10.65 6.40
N PRO A 195 23.71 -10.77 6.20
CA PRO A 195 24.64 -9.71 6.55
C PRO A 195 24.39 -8.45 5.71
N ARG A 196 24.62 -7.31 6.33
CA ARG A 196 24.59 -6.01 5.66
C ARG A 196 26.00 -5.58 5.28
N ARG A 197 26.09 -4.77 4.23
CA ARG A 197 27.33 -4.10 3.88
C ARG A 197 27.72 -3.10 4.95
N ALA A 198 28.98 -3.13 5.39
CA ALA A 198 29.51 -2.19 6.37
C ALA A 198 29.46 -0.74 5.85
N LYS A 199 29.15 0.21 6.73
CA LYS A 199 29.16 1.63 6.45
C LYS A 199 30.60 2.14 6.29
N GLU A 200 30.81 2.94 5.25
CA GLU A 200 32.05 3.68 5.00
C GLU A 200 31.86 5.13 5.45
N ALA A 201 32.66 5.59 6.39
CA ALA A 201 32.62 6.98 6.85
C ALA A 201 32.97 7.96 5.72
N GLY A 202 32.29 9.09 5.66
CA GLY A 202 32.49 10.10 4.62
C GLY A 202 31.72 9.86 3.31
N VAL A 203 31.05 8.71 3.17
CA VAL A 203 30.21 8.40 2.00
C VAL A 203 28.84 7.91 2.48
N LEU A 204 27.76 8.48 1.96
CA LEU A 204 26.41 7.99 2.18
C LEU A 204 25.91 7.24 0.94
N ARG A 205 25.55 5.96 1.09
CA ARG A 205 24.81 5.19 0.11
C ARG A 205 23.33 5.26 0.47
N ALA A 206 22.60 6.10 -0.26
CA ALA A 206 21.17 6.24 -0.08
C ALA A 206 20.41 5.50 -1.19
N VAL A 207 19.20 5.06 -0.89
CA VAL A 207 18.30 4.46 -1.86
C VAL A 207 16.95 5.15 -1.87
N PHE A 208 16.43 5.38 -3.07
CA PHE A 208 15.04 5.73 -3.33
C PHE A 208 14.40 4.55 -4.07
N LEU A 209 13.39 3.92 -3.47
CA LEU A 209 12.73 2.76 -4.06
C LEU A 209 11.23 2.97 -4.05
N SER A 210 10.67 3.23 -5.23
CA SER A 210 9.24 3.45 -5.44
C SER A 210 8.93 3.58 -6.93
N ARG A 211 7.63 3.51 -7.31
CA ARG A 211 7.20 3.97 -8.64
C ARG A 211 7.62 5.42 -8.84
N ILE A 212 8.17 5.75 -10.00
CA ILE A 212 8.63 7.10 -10.29
C ILE A 212 7.44 7.93 -10.81
N SER A 213 6.89 8.72 -9.91
CA SER A 213 5.72 9.57 -10.14
C SER A 213 5.78 10.81 -9.26
N PRO A 214 5.06 11.90 -9.61
CA PRO A 214 5.05 13.14 -8.82
C PRO A 214 4.70 12.91 -7.34
N LYS A 215 3.77 12.00 -7.04
CA LYS A 215 3.37 11.68 -5.65
C LYS A 215 4.54 11.18 -4.81
N LYS A 216 5.48 10.44 -5.41
CA LYS A 216 6.62 9.85 -4.70
C LYS A 216 7.80 10.82 -4.52
N ASN A 217 7.75 11.95 -5.21
CA ASN A 217 8.60 13.12 -5.00
C ASN A 217 10.11 12.89 -5.18
N LEU A 218 10.50 12.09 -6.18
CA LEU A 218 11.92 11.93 -6.52
C LEU A 218 12.58 13.28 -6.87
N LEU A 219 11.85 14.16 -7.58
CA LEU A 219 12.38 15.49 -7.94
C LEU A 219 12.74 16.30 -6.70
N GLY A 220 11.87 16.35 -5.67
CA GLY A 220 12.15 17.01 -4.40
C GLY A 220 13.32 16.36 -3.65
N ALA A 221 13.47 15.02 -3.72
CA ALA A 221 14.67 14.35 -3.19
C ALA A 221 15.96 14.86 -3.84
N LEU A 222 15.94 15.00 -5.18
CA LEU A 222 17.09 15.53 -5.94
C LEU A 222 17.34 17.01 -5.64
N GLU A 223 16.31 17.82 -5.41
CA GLU A 223 16.44 19.22 -4.99
C GLU A 223 17.07 19.35 -3.59
N ILE A 224 16.72 18.46 -2.68
CA ILE A 224 17.35 18.40 -1.34
C ILE A 224 18.83 18.07 -1.48
N LEU A 225 19.19 17.11 -2.33
CA LEU A 225 20.58 16.66 -2.53
C LEU A 225 21.50 17.73 -3.12
N ASP A 226 20.97 18.71 -3.83
CA ASP A 226 21.74 19.79 -4.44
C ASP A 226 22.53 20.65 -3.41
N GLY A 227 22.07 20.70 -2.17
CA GLY A 227 22.74 21.49 -1.13
C GLY A 227 23.52 20.65 -0.11
N VAL A 228 23.72 19.36 -0.33
CA VAL A 228 24.44 18.48 0.60
C VAL A 228 25.95 18.61 0.41
N ALA A 229 26.69 18.90 1.48
CA ALA A 229 28.16 19.03 1.43
C ALA A 229 28.87 17.65 1.39
N GLY A 230 28.25 16.60 1.95
CA GLY A 230 28.83 15.24 2.00
C GLY A 230 28.81 14.52 0.66
N ARG A 231 29.62 13.46 0.56
CA ARG A 231 29.56 12.57 -0.61
C ARG A 231 28.35 11.64 -0.54
N VAL A 232 27.42 11.75 -1.49
CA VAL A 232 26.20 10.95 -1.56
C VAL A 232 26.13 10.16 -2.86
N ARG A 233 25.79 8.89 -2.75
CA ARG A 233 25.40 8.02 -3.87
C ARG A 233 23.94 7.63 -3.66
N LEU A 234 23.06 8.06 -4.59
CA LEU A 234 21.65 7.71 -4.58
C LEU A 234 21.38 6.67 -5.64
N ASP A 235 21.03 5.46 -5.24
CA ASP A 235 20.47 4.45 -6.14
C ASP A 235 18.94 4.61 -6.18
N VAL A 236 18.38 4.70 -7.40
CA VAL A 236 16.94 4.90 -7.64
C VAL A 236 16.39 3.63 -8.29
N TYR A 237 15.38 3.03 -7.68
CA TYR A 237 14.69 1.84 -8.18
C TYR A 237 13.20 2.08 -8.36
N GLY A 238 12.63 1.46 -9.36
CA GLY A 238 11.20 1.34 -9.60
C GLY A 238 10.76 1.71 -11.00
N PRO A 239 9.53 1.32 -11.39
CA PRO A 239 8.99 1.60 -12.71
C PRO A 239 8.73 3.10 -12.92
N VAL A 240 9.03 3.57 -14.12
CA VAL A 240 8.68 4.91 -14.57
C VAL A 240 7.19 4.95 -14.92
N GLU A 241 6.39 5.61 -14.08
CA GLU A 241 4.94 5.74 -14.27
C GLU A 241 4.58 6.97 -15.11
N ASP A 242 5.41 8.02 -15.03
CA ASP A 242 5.24 9.29 -15.74
C ASP A 242 6.55 9.67 -16.43
N ALA A 243 6.59 9.54 -17.76
CA ALA A 243 7.78 9.81 -18.57
C ALA A 243 8.20 11.29 -18.55
N ALA A 244 7.24 12.23 -18.49
CA ALA A 244 7.55 13.65 -18.44
C ALA A 244 8.16 14.03 -17.08
N TYR A 245 7.65 13.46 -16.01
CA TYR A 245 8.22 13.61 -14.67
C TYR A 245 9.62 12.99 -14.58
N TRP A 246 9.81 11.80 -15.15
CA TRP A 246 11.11 11.15 -15.20
C TRP A 246 12.15 12.00 -15.92
N ALA A 247 11.81 12.55 -17.10
CA ALA A 247 12.71 13.45 -17.84
C ALA A 247 13.09 14.70 -17.03
N ALA A 248 12.19 15.22 -16.16
CA ALA A 248 12.54 16.30 -15.25
C ALA A 248 13.51 15.84 -14.15
N CYS A 249 13.33 14.65 -13.61
CA CYS A 249 14.25 14.04 -12.64
C CYS A 249 15.64 13.81 -13.25
N GLU A 250 15.75 13.30 -14.49
CA GLU A 250 17.01 13.09 -15.18
C GLU A 250 17.78 14.41 -15.39
N ARG A 251 17.09 15.46 -15.85
CA ARG A 251 17.72 16.79 -16.00
C ARG A 251 18.23 17.31 -14.66
N ARG A 252 17.43 17.14 -13.59
CA ARG A 252 17.83 17.56 -12.24
C ARG A 252 19.02 16.77 -11.72
N ALA A 253 19.03 15.45 -11.90
CA ALA A 253 20.14 14.58 -11.52
C ALA A 253 21.44 14.96 -12.24
N ALA A 254 21.37 15.31 -13.53
CA ALA A 254 22.53 15.73 -14.32
C ALA A 254 23.12 17.09 -13.88
N SER A 255 22.33 17.93 -13.21
CA SER A 255 22.78 19.26 -12.73
C SER A 255 23.29 19.25 -11.28
N LEU A 256 23.31 18.11 -10.61
CA LEU A 256 23.80 18.00 -9.24
C LEU A 256 25.32 18.18 -9.13
N PRO A 257 25.83 18.65 -7.98
CA PRO A 257 27.26 18.84 -7.78
C PRO A 257 28.03 17.50 -7.79
N ALA A 258 29.33 17.55 -8.08
CA ALA A 258 30.17 16.37 -8.29
C ALA A 258 30.27 15.40 -7.09
N ASN A 259 29.97 15.87 -5.88
CA ASN A 259 29.91 15.04 -4.68
C ASN A 259 28.63 14.19 -4.57
N VAL A 260 27.62 14.41 -5.45
CA VAL A 260 26.39 13.65 -5.50
C VAL A 260 26.34 12.84 -6.79
N THR A 261 26.15 11.53 -6.66
CA THR A 261 26.00 10.62 -7.80
C THR A 261 24.62 9.95 -7.72
N VAL A 262 23.82 10.07 -8.78
CA VAL A 262 22.52 9.42 -8.90
C VAL A 262 22.57 8.33 -9.96
N ARG A 263 22.03 7.15 -9.66
CA ARG A 263 22.00 6.01 -10.57
C ARG A 263 20.60 5.41 -10.62
N TYR A 264 19.97 5.45 -11.78
CA TYR A 264 18.77 4.66 -12.02
C TYR A 264 19.12 3.20 -12.25
N ARG A 265 18.52 2.31 -11.47
CA ARG A 265 18.80 0.87 -11.46
C ARG A 265 17.68 0.03 -12.08
N GLY A 266 16.59 0.69 -12.53
CA GLY A 266 15.43 -0.01 -13.08
C GLY A 266 14.48 -0.56 -12.04
N GLU A 267 13.63 -1.49 -12.45
CA GLU A 267 12.67 -2.17 -11.58
C GLU A 267 13.34 -3.33 -10.83
N LEU A 268 12.91 -3.57 -9.61
CA LEU A 268 13.34 -4.74 -8.82
C LEU A 268 12.19 -5.74 -8.71
N ALA A 269 12.50 -7.02 -8.89
CA ALA A 269 11.63 -8.08 -8.43
C ALA A 269 11.52 -8.03 -6.88
N HIS A 270 10.37 -8.43 -6.36
CA HIS A 270 10.13 -8.30 -4.91
C HIS A 270 11.16 -9.02 -4.06
N GLU A 271 11.57 -10.19 -4.48
CA GLU A 271 12.56 -11.05 -3.81
C GLU A 271 13.93 -10.37 -3.72
N GLN A 272 14.20 -9.42 -4.59
CA GLN A 272 15.47 -8.67 -4.63
C GLN A 272 15.48 -7.42 -3.74
N VAL A 273 14.30 -6.95 -3.30
CA VAL A 273 14.15 -5.69 -2.55
C VAL A 273 14.95 -5.73 -1.25
N GLY A 274 14.82 -6.78 -0.46
CA GLY A 274 15.55 -6.93 0.79
C GLY A 274 17.08 -6.88 0.59
N ALA A 275 17.58 -7.59 -0.42
CA ALA A 275 19.01 -7.59 -0.75
C ALA A 275 19.49 -6.19 -1.17
N ALA A 276 18.75 -5.51 -2.05
CA ALA A 276 19.09 -4.16 -2.48
C ALA A 276 19.13 -3.15 -1.32
N LEU A 277 18.20 -3.26 -0.37
CA LEU A 277 18.15 -2.40 0.81
C LEU A 277 19.29 -2.67 1.80
N ARG A 278 19.76 -3.92 1.93
CA ARG A 278 20.90 -4.27 2.77
C ARG A 278 22.24 -3.68 2.29
N GLU A 279 22.35 -3.37 1.01
CA GLU A 279 23.53 -2.71 0.44
C GLU A 279 23.59 -1.19 0.70
N GLN A 280 22.52 -0.60 1.22
CA GLN A 280 22.38 0.85 1.39
C GLN A 280 22.50 1.27 2.84
N ASP A 281 22.96 2.49 3.09
CA ASP A 281 23.11 3.06 4.42
C ASP A 281 21.81 3.72 4.90
N LEU A 282 20.98 4.24 3.97
CA LEU A 282 19.78 5.01 4.27
C LEU A 282 18.71 4.84 3.17
N PHE A 283 17.50 4.58 3.58
CA PHE A 283 16.33 4.71 2.70
C PHE A 283 15.82 6.15 2.74
N PHE A 284 15.94 6.88 1.62
CA PHE A 284 15.58 8.29 1.51
C PHE A 284 14.30 8.47 0.71
N PHE A 285 13.21 8.90 1.38
CA PHE A 285 11.88 8.90 0.77
C PHE A 285 11.03 10.11 1.22
N PRO A 286 11.28 11.32 0.69
CA PRO A 286 10.51 12.53 0.99
C PRO A 286 9.22 12.58 0.15
N THR A 287 8.37 11.55 0.25
CA THR A 287 7.12 11.39 -0.51
C THR A 287 6.09 12.47 -0.15
N LEU A 288 5.18 12.81 -1.07
CA LEU A 288 4.05 13.70 -0.79
C LEU A 288 2.90 13.02 -0.02
N GLY A 289 2.99 11.72 0.22
CA GLY A 289 2.01 10.98 1.02
C GLY A 289 2.06 9.48 0.79
N GLU A 290 1.97 8.75 1.88
CA GLU A 290 1.82 7.30 1.93
C GLU A 290 0.61 6.92 2.75
N ASN A 291 0.00 5.78 2.40
CA ASN A 291 -1.05 5.19 3.20
C ASN A 291 -0.47 4.32 4.33
N TYR A 292 0.30 3.31 3.96
CA TYR A 292 1.07 2.48 4.87
C TYR A 292 2.58 2.62 4.61
N GLY A 293 3.00 2.49 3.34
CA GLY A 293 4.40 2.52 2.94
C GLY A 293 5.10 1.18 3.14
N HIS A 294 4.63 0.13 2.44
CA HIS A 294 5.26 -1.20 2.50
C HIS A 294 6.77 -1.17 2.33
N VAL A 295 7.26 -0.28 1.45
CA VAL A 295 8.70 -0.13 1.22
C VAL A 295 9.46 0.41 2.44
N VAL A 296 8.80 1.21 3.29
CA VAL A 296 9.38 1.66 4.56
C VAL A 296 9.53 0.49 5.52
N GLN A 297 8.50 -0.34 5.60
CA GLN A 297 8.54 -1.59 6.38
C GLN A 297 9.63 -2.54 5.87
N GLU A 298 9.75 -2.69 4.55
CA GLU A 298 10.80 -3.50 3.90
C GLU A 298 12.20 -2.95 4.21
N ALA A 299 12.38 -1.61 4.22
CA ALA A 299 13.63 -0.98 4.60
C ALA A 299 14.00 -1.26 6.06
N LEU A 300 13.04 -1.10 6.98
CA LEU A 300 13.26 -1.40 8.39
C LEU A 300 13.59 -2.87 8.62
N LEU A 301 12.85 -3.80 8.01
CA LEU A 301 13.13 -5.25 8.07
C LEU A 301 14.53 -5.59 7.54
N ALA A 302 14.95 -4.94 6.46
CA ALA A 302 16.31 -5.08 5.95
C ALA A 302 17.37 -4.41 6.85
N GLY A 303 16.97 -3.76 7.94
CA GLY A 303 17.84 -2.98 8.82
C GLY A 303 18.36 -1.69 8.16
N CYS A 304 17.72 -1.17 7.13
CA CYS A 304 18.06 0.09 6.50
C CYS A 304 17.37 1.23 7.24
N PRO A 305 18.11 2.12 7.94
CA PRO A 305 17.54 3.31 8.54
C PRO A 305 16.80 4.16 7.51
N VAL A 306 15.82 4.93 7.95
CA VAL A 306 14.91 5.63 7.04
C VAL A 306 14.93 7.15 7.28
N LEU A 307 14.86 7.93 6.19
CA LEU A 307 14.63 9.38 6.21
C LEU A 307 13.40 9.68 5.36
N LEU A 308 12.31 10.02 6.03
CA LEU A 308 10.98 10.16 5.46
C LEU A 308 10.46 11.58 5.58
N SER A 309 9.43 11.89 4.81
CA SER A 309 8.57 13.04 5.10
C SER A 309 7.54 12.70 6.19
N ASP A 310 7.07 13.70 6.90
CA ASP A 310 6.00 13.62 7.91
C ASP A 310 4.61 13.35 7.30
N THR A 311 4.51 13.22 5.99
CA THR A 311 3.29 12.83 5.26
C THR A 311 3.08 11.31 5.18
N THR A 312 3.97 10.53 5.79
CA THR A 312 3.81 9.08 5.96
C THR A 312 3.15 8.77 7.31
N PRO A 313 2.61 7.57 7.56
CA PRO A 313 2.08 7.20 8.87
C PRO A 313 3.16 6.84 9.91
N TRP A 314 4.42 6.74 9.50
CA TRP A 314 5.55 6.38 10.35
C TRP A 314 5.96 7.56 11.24
N ARG A 315 6.01 7.34 12.57
CA ARG A 315 6.26 8.36 13.58
C ARG A 315 7.23 7.89 14.65
N GLY A 316 7.90 8.86 15.31
CA GLY A 316 8.82 8.60 16.41
C GLY A 316 10.08 7.88 15.97
N LEU A 317 10.49 8.04 14.71
CA LEU A 317 11.65 7.35 14.13
C LEU A 317 12.96 7.80 14.77
N ALA A 318 13.09 9.12 15.02
CA ALA A 318 14.28 9.71 15.64
C ALA A 318 14.41 9.27 17.12
N GLU A 319 13.31 9.27 17.87
CA GLU A 319 13.28 8.85 19.26
C GLU A 319 13.66 7.38 19.44
N ARG A 320 13.25 6.54 18.49
CA ARG A 320 13.61 5.11 18.45
C ARG A 320 15.01 4.86 17.88
N GLY A 321 15.67 5.89 17.35
CA GLY A 321 16.99 5.79 16.74
C GLY A 321 17.05 4.87 15.54
N VAL A 322 16.01 4.92 14.68
CA VAL A 322 15.87 4.09 13.47
C VAL A 322 15.77 4.90 12.19
N GLY A 323 15.66 6.24 12.32
CA GLY A 323 15.51 7.14 11.19
C GLY A 323 14.95 8.49 11.60
N TRP A 324 14.41 9.22 10.65
CA TRP A 324 13.84 10.55 10.86
C TRP A 324 12.59 10.72 10.00
N GLU A 325 11.62 11.48 10.51
CA GLU A 325 10.51 12.01 9.75
C GLU A 325 10.51 13.54 9.85
N LEU A 326 10.53 14.23 8.71
CA LEU A 326 10.68 15.68 8.64
C LEU A 326 9.58 16.32 7.76
N PRO A 327 9.15 17.55 8.06
CA PRO A 327 8.25 18.28 7.18
C PRO A 327 8.88 18.51 5.81
N LEU A 328 8.10 18.32 4.73
CA LEU A 328 8.61 18.47 3.36
C LEU A 328 9.22 19.83 3.05
N HIS A 329 8.79 20.88 3.73
CA HIS A 329 9.35 22.24 3.57
C HIS A 329 10.69 22.45 4.29
N ASP A 330 11.11 21.53 5.16
CA ASP A 330 12.38 21.60 5.89
C ASP A 330 13.54 20.96 5.12
N ALA A 331 13.85 21.51 3.95
CA ALA A 331 14.97 21.01 3.14
C ALA A 331 16.32 21.09 3.89
N ALA A 332 16.49 22.06 4.81
CA ALA A 332 17.69 22.19 5.62
C ALA A 332 17.83 21.04 6.61
N GLY A 333 16.76 20.65 7.29
CA GLY A 333 16.72 19.49 8.17
C GLY A 333 17.04 18.18 7.43
N PHE A 334 16.45 17.97 6.24
CA PHE A 334 16.81 16.81 5.41
C PHE A 334 18.30 16.78 5.07
N ARG A 335 18.90 17.89 4.66
CA ARG A 335 20.34 17.98 4.35
C ARG A 335 21.20 17.68 5.58
N ALA A 336 20.87 18.27 6.73
CA ALA A 336 21.58 18.02 7.97
C ALA A 336 21.61 16.54 8.37
N VAL A 337 20.49 15.84 8.21
CA VAL A 337 20.40 14.38 8.42
C VAL A 337 21.26 13.62 7.42
N LEU A 338 21.18 13.93 6.13
CA LEU A 338 21.98 13.27 5.09
C LEU A 338 23.49 13.43 5.36
N GLU A 339 23.92 14.63 5.79
CA GLU A 339 25.30 14.91 6.14
C GLU A 339 25.74 14.19 7.42
N ALA A 340 24.88 14.14 8.44
CA ALA A 340 25.13 13.36 9.65
C ALA A 340 25.31 11.87 9.32
N CYS A 341 24.43 11.32 8.49
CA CYS A 341 24.54 9.95 8.01
C CYS A 341 25.80 9.71 7.17
N ALA A 342 26.26 10.70 6.40
CA ALA A 342 27.52 10.58 5.65
C ALA A 342 28.73 10.48 6.57
N ARG A 343 28.75 11.27 7.68
CA ARG A 343 29.82 11.26 8.68
C ARG A 343 29.80 10.07 9.62
N MET A 344 28.65 9.40 9.76
CA MET A 344 28.43 8.28 10.68
C MET A 344 29.45 7.16 10.47
N GLY A 345 30.04 6.67 11.55
CA GLY A 345 30.96 5.52 11.54
C GLY A 345 30.25 4.18 11.42
N ALA A 346 31.02 3.12 11.18
CA ALA A 346 30.49 1.76 10.98
C ALA A 346 29.71 1.26 12.20
N ASP A 347 30.25 1.42 13.43
CA ASP A 347 29.64 0.90 14.65
C ASP A 347 28.33 1.63 14.99
N GLU A 348 28.31 2.95 14.85
CA GLU A 348 27.11 3.75 15.08
C GLU A 348 25.99 3.37 14.09
N HIS A 349 26.35 3.22 12.82
CA HIS A 349 25.41 2.78 11.79
C HIS A 349 24.92 1.35 12.04
N ALA A 350 25.79 0.43 12.44
CA ALA A 350 25.42 -0.95 12.77
C ALA A 350 24.42 -1.01 13.94
N ALA A 351 24.64 -0.19 14.97
CA ALA A 351 23.71 -0.08 16.10
C ALA A 351 22.34 0.48 15.66
N MET A 352 22.32 1.51 14.79
CA MET A 352 21.09 2.06 14.22
C MET A 352 20.37 1.04 13.35
N SER A 353 21.10 0.33 12.49
CA SER A 353 20.60 -0.74 11.63
C SER A 353 19.96 -1.89 12.44
N ALA A 354 20.57 -2.28 13.55
CA ALA A 354 20.01 -3.32 14.43
C ALA A 354 18.68 -2.86 15.07
N ARG A 355 18.57 -1.60 15.47
CA ARG A 355 17.31 -1.02 15.97
C ARG A 355 16.24 -0.97 14.87
N ALA A 356 16.60 -0.54 13.65
CA ALA A 356 15.69 -0.51 12.51
C ALA A 356 15.13 -1.89 12.21
N ARG A 357 15.97 -2.92 12.16
CA ARG A 357 15.55 -4.31 11.95
C ARG A 357 14.59 -4.80 13.04
N ARG A 358 14.90 -4.51 14.30
CA ARG A 358 14.05 -4.88 15.43
C ARG A 358 12.68 -4.22 15.31
N MET A 359 12.63 -2.90 15.04
CA MET A 359 11.36 -2.20 14.82
C MET A 359 10.56 -2.81 13.67
N GLY A 360 11.23 -3.13 12.54
CA GLY A 360 10.59 -3.79 11.41
C GLY A 360 10.01 -5.15 11.77
N ALA A 361 10.72 -5.93 12.56
CA ALA A 361 10.26 -7.24 13.03
C ALA A 361 9.09 -7.14 14.02
N ASP A 362 9.15 -6.19 14.97
CA ASP A 362 8.08 -5.94 15.94
C ASP A 362 6.78 -5.52 15.23
N GLU A 363 6.87 -4.62 14.24
CA GLU A 363 5.72 -4.23 13.41
C GLU A 363 5.17 -5.42 12.59
N ALA A 364 6.04 -6.29 12.10
CA ALA A 364 5.63 -7.49 11.37
C ALA A 364 4.96 -8.53 12.29
N ALA A 365 5.40 -8.63 13.53
CA ALA A 365 4.86 -9.60 14.51
C ALA A 365 3.58 -9.10 15.21
N ALA A 366 3.21 -7.83 15.05
CA ALA A 366 2.12 -7.19 15.80
C ALA A 366 0.79 -7.96 15.69
N ALA A 367 0.42 -8.62 16.78
CA ALA A 367 -0.78 -9.46 16.86
C ALA A 367 -2.07 -8.66 16.78
N ASP A 368 -2.07 -7.41 17.26
CA ASP A 368 -3.20 -6.48 17.18
C ASP A 368 -3.61 -6.21 15.73
N ALA A 369 -2.63 -6.01 14.81
CA ALA A 369 -2.91 -5.80 13.40
C ALA A 369 -3.60 -7.01 12.75
N LEU A 370 -3.23 -8.23 13.14
CA LEU A 370 -3.91 -9.44 12.68
C LEU A 370 -5.34 -9.51 13.21
N ALA A 371 -5.51 -9.26 14.51
CA ALA A 371 -6.83 -9.27 15.15
C ALA A 371 -7.76 -8.21 14.54
N ASP A 372 -7.27 -6.98 14.31
CA ASP A 372 -8.05 -5.91 13.71
C ASP A 372 -8.51 -6.26 12.29
N ASN A 373 -7.62 -6.79 11.46
CA ASN A 373 -7.97 -7.20 10.09
C ASN A 373 -8.98 -8.35 10.08
N LEU A 374 -8.85 -9.32 10.98
CA LEU A 374 -9.81 -10.40 11.13
C LEU A 374 -11.18 -9.89 11.60
N ALA A 375 -11.19 -8.94 12.55
CA ALA A 375 -12.39 -8.31 13.07
C ALA A 375 -13.18 -7.56 11.98
N VAL A 376 -12.50 -6.88 11.03
CA VAL A 376 -13.17 -6.22 9.88
C VAL A 376 -14.09 -7.20 9.16
N PHE A 377 -13.59 -8.39 8.82
CA PHE A 377 -14.37 -9.37 8.07
C PHE A 377 -15.41 -10.09 8.91
N ARG A 378 -15.08 -10.44 10.16
CA ARG A 378 -16.01 -11.11 11.08
C ARG A 378 -17.22 -10.24 11.40
N GLU A 379 -17.02 -8.95 11.69
CA GLU A 379 -18.09 -8.01 11.97
C GLU A 379 -18.95 -7.73 10.72
N ALA A 380 -18.31 -7.60 9.55
CA ALA A 380 -19.05 -7.49 8.31
C ALA A 380 -19.95 -8.73 8.08
N ALA A 381 -19.44 -9.94 8.26
CA ALA A 381 -20.22 -11.18 8.12
C ALA A 381 -21.36 -11.27 9.14
N ALA A 382 -21.10 -10.89 10.40
CA ALA A 382 -22.11 -10.91 11.47
C ALA A 382 -23.27 -9.94 11.21
N SER A 383 -23.01 -8.80 10.55
CA SER A 383 -24.04 -7.82 10.20
C SER A 383 -25.14 -8.40 9.29
N ARG A 384 -24.81 -9.40 8.46
CA ARG A 384 -25.76 -10.13 7.62
C ARG A 384 -26.65 -11.05 8.45
N ALA A 385 -26.08 -11.73 9.45
CA ALA A 385 -26.83 -12.67 10.28
C ALA A 385 -27.90 -11.94 11.12
N SER A 386 -27.58 -10.72 11.61
CA SER A 386 -28.53 -9.88 12.33
C SER A 386 -29.67 -9.34 11.47
N ALA A 387 -29.38 -8.97 10.21
CA ALA A 387 -30.40 -8.48 9.27
C ALA A 387 -31.33 -9.60 8.74
N ALA A 388 -30.91 -10.86 8.83
CA ALA A 388 -31.68 -12.03 8.37
C ALA A 388 -32.57 -12.64 9.48
N ARG A 389 -32.44 -12.21 10.76
CA ARG A 389 -33.35 -12.67 11.84
C ARG A 389 -34.69 -11.94 11.70
N PRO A 390 -35.81 -12.65 11.50
CA PRO A 390 -37.13 -12.03 11.57
C PRO A 390 -37.33 -11.44 12.96
N ALA A 391 -37.90 -10.24 13.01
CA ALA A 391 -38.28 -9.63 14.28
C ALA A 391 -39.19 -10.61 15.04
N THR A 392 -38.78 -11.03 16.22
CA THR A 392 -39.62 -11.85 17.11
C THR A 392 -40.89 -11.04 17.35
N PRO A 393 -42.11 -11.55 17.05
CA PRO A 393 -43.33 -10.81 17.32
C PRO A 393 -43.43 -10.57 18.83
N ALA A 394 -43.73 -9.33 19.18
CA ALA A 394 -43.98 -8.98 20.59
C ALA A 394 -45.06 -9.89 21.18
N PRO A 395 -44.93 -10.37 22.43
CA PRO A 395 -45.96 -11.17 23.09
C PRO A 395 -47.26 -10.36 23.11
N LYS A 396 -48.34 -10.92 22.54
CA LYS A 396 -49.67 -10.35 22.66
C LYS A 396 -50.00 -10.32 24.16
N ALA A 397 -50.16 -9.11 24.70
CA ALA A 397 -50.74 -8.95 26.00
C ALA A 397 -52.16 -9.57 26.03
N VAL A 398 -52.40 -10.48 26.95
CA VAL A 398 -53.71 -11.07 27.28
C VAL A 398 -54.41 -10.14 28.25
#